data_53cc83a55178b994a61cd1a5a16eeb2b
#
_entry.id   53cc83a55178b994a61cd1a5a16eeb2b
#
_cell.length_a   1.000
_cell.length_b   1.000
_cell.length_c   1.000
_cell.angle_alpha   90.00
_cell.angle_beta   90.00
_cell.angle_gamma   90.00
#
_symmetry.space_group_name_H-M   'P 1'
#
loop_
_entity.id
_entity.type
_entity.pdbx_description
1 polymer ?
#
loop_
_entity_poly.entity_id
_entity_poly.type
_entity_poly.pdbx_seq_one_letter_code
_entity_poly.pdbx_strand_id
1 'polypeptide(L)'
;TFWQDAWMRVRKNKGALVSLIVMALLIIMAFLGPVISGKEFDTQNVRHNNLPPKIQGLENISWLPFDGVKVNKAGKEIDMYEVKKVDEYYWFGTDTLGRDLFTRVWKGTQISLYIALLAAVIDMIIGVAYGAISGYYGGRLDNVMQRITEILVGIPTMIVVILMILVLKPGIISITVALTVTGWVGMARVVRAQTLKLKEQEFVLASKTLGNSDGKIISKHLLPNLAGVIIINTMFTIPNAVFFEAFLSFIGLGLQDPYASLGTLIDEGFKVLRLHPHEMIIPAVIISVIMITFNMLADGLRDA
;
A
#
# COMPACT_ATOMS: atom_id res chain seq x y z
N THR A 1 2.47 -13.73 -26.61
CA THR A 1 3.44 -13.66 -25.51
C THR A 1 2.69 -13.61 -24.18
N PHE A 2 3.29 -14.10 -23.08
CA PHE A 2 2.68 -14.09 -21.73
C PHE A 2 2.00 -12.74 -21.38
N TRP A 3 2.66 -11.63 -21.66
CA TRP A 3 2.11 -10.29 -21.41
C TRP A 3 0.89 -9.93 -22.26
N GLN A 4 0.87 -10.38 -23.52
CA GLN A 4 -0.29 -10.16 -24.40
C GLN A 4 -1.49 -10.97 -23.95
N ASP A 5 -1.27 -12.20 -23.50
CA ASP A 5 -2.32 -13.09 -23.02
C ASP A 5 -2.88 -12.57 -21.68
N ALA A 6 -2.00 -12.16 -20.75
CA ALA A 6 -2.40 -11.53 -19.50
C ALA A 6 -3.23 -10.25 -19.76
N TRP A 7 -2.78 -9.38 -20.67
CA TRP A 7 -3.52 -8.17 -21.04
C TRP A 7 -4.88 -8.45 -21.64
N MET A 8 -4.98 -9.41 -22.56
CA MET A 8 -6.25 -9.81 -23.16
C MET A 8 -7.25 -10.33 -22.13
N ARG A 9 -6.77 -11.07 -21.14
CA ARG A 9 -7.61 -11.63 -20.08
C ARG A 9 -8.05 -10.57 -19.08
N VAL A 10 -7.14 -9.69 -18.63
CA VAL A 10 -7.50 -8.54 -17.80
C VAL A 10 -8.56 -7.67 -18.46
N ARG A 11 -8.46 -7.42 -19.79
CA ARG A 11 -9.49 -6.67 -20.53
C ARG A 11 -10.86 -7.37 -20.59
N LYS A 12 -10.90 -8.71 -20.54
CA LYS A 12 -12.15 -9.47 -20.51
C LYS A 12 -12.78 -9.50 -19.12
N ASN A 13 -11.99 -9.39 -18.07
CA ASN A 13 -12.47 -9.30 -16.68
C ASN A 13 -12.82 -7.84 -16.34
N LYS A 14 -14.12 -7.54 -16.33
CA LYS A 14 -14.64 -6.18 -16.05
C LYS A 14 -14.17 -5.65 -14.69
N GLY A 15 -14.08 -6.50 -13.66
CA GLY A 15 -13.60 -6.13 -12.34
C GLY A 15 -12.13 -5.71 -12.35
N ALA A 16 -11.27 -6.48 -13.00
CA ALA A 16 -9.85 -6.17 -13.13
C ALA A 16 -9.63 -4.89 -13.96
N LEU A 17 -10.41 -4.68 -15.02
CA LEU A 17 -10.32 -3.46 -15.83
C LEU A 17 -10.73 -2.22 -15.05
N VAL A 18 -11.84 -2.27 -14.32
CA VAL A 18 -12.29 -1.16 -13.46
C VAL A 18 -11.24 -0.88 -12.39
N SER A 19 -10.69 -1.92 -11.75
CA SER A 19 -9.66 -1.76 -10.72
C SER A 19 -8.39 -1.13 -11.29
N LEU A 20 -7.99 -1.50 -12.51
CA LEU A 20 -6.84 -0.89 -13.17
C LEU A 20 -7.06 0.62 -13.43
N ILE A 21 -8.26 0.99 -13.89
CA ILE A 21 -8.62 2.40 -14.11
C ILE A 21 -8.64 3.17 -12.79
N VAL A 22 -9.28 2.63 -11.76
CA VAL A 22 -9.34 3.29 -10.44
C VAL A 22 -7.95 3.42 -9.84
N MET A 23 -7.10 2.40 -9.95
CA MET A 23 -5.72 2.46 -9.48
C MET A 23 -4.91 3.53 -10.22
N ALA A 24 -5.05 3.59 -11.55
CA ALA A 24 -4.40 4.63 -12.35
C ALA A 24 -4.86 6.04 -11.93
N LEU A 25 -6.16 6.23 -11.69
CA LEU A 25 -6.70 7.50 -11.19
C LEU A 25 -6.16 7.84 -9.79
N LEU A 26 -6.09 6.89 -8.88
CA LEU A 26 -5.52 7.10 -7.54
C LEU A 26 -4.05 7.50 -7.62
N ILE A 27 -3.25 6.83 -8.44
CA ILE A 27 -1.83 7.16 -8.65
C ILE A 27 -1.70 8.57 -9.26
N ILE A 28 -2.48 8.87 -10.29
CA ILE A 28 -2.48 10.21 -10.92
C ILE A 28 -2.85 11.27 -9.88
N MET A 29 -3.90 11.06 -9.11
CA MET A 29 -4.33 12.00 -8.06
C MET A 29 -3.31 12.10 -6.93
N ALA A 30 -2.62 11.03 -6.58
CA ALA A 30 -1.55 11.09 -5.59
C ALA A 30 -0.45 12.07 -6.00
N PHE A 31 -0.11 12.17 -7.29
CA PHE A 31 0.90 13.11 -7.79
C PHE A 31 0.32 14.49 -8.16
N LEU A 32 -0.84 14.54 -8.78
CA LEU A 32 -1.46 15.80 -9.23
C LEU A 32 -2.23 16.51 -8.11
N GLY A 33 -2.80 15.78 -7.15
CA GLY A 33 -3.62 16.35 -6.08
C GLY A 33 -2.94 17.48 -5.32
N PRO A 34 -1.71 17.30 -4.80
CA PRO A 34 -0.96 18.37 -4.14
C PRO A 34 -0.68 19.57 -5.05
N VAL A 35 -0.45 19.34 -6.34
CA VAL A 35 -0.21 20.42 -7.32
C VAL A 35 -1.48 21.20 -7.62
N ILE A 36 -2.61 20.50 -7.80
CA ILE A 36 -3.91 21.12 -8.10
C ILE A 36 -4.42 21.96 -6.93
N SER A 37 -4.18 21.51 -5.69
CA SER A 37 -4.58 22.26 -4.50
C SER A 37 -3.84 23.58 -4.37
N GLY A 38 -2.59 23.64 -4.86
CA GLY A 38 -1.71 24.80 -4.70
C GLY A 38 -1.30 25.09 -3.24
N LYS A 39 -1.63 24.18 -2.31
CA LYS A 39 -1.33 24.29 -0.88
C LYS A 39 -0.22 23.31 -0.49
N GLU A 40 0.62 23.70 0.46
CA GLU A 40 1.63 22.81 1.03
C GLU A 40 0.98 21.88 2.07
N PHE A 41 1.49 20.64 2.18
CA PHE A 41 0.90 19.61 3.04
C PHE A 41 1.20 19.81 4.53
N ASP A 42 2.19 20.62 4.88
CA ASP A 42 2.70 20.89 6.24
C ASP A 42 2.45 22.33 6.73
N THR A 43 1.98 23.23 5.87
CA THR A 43 1.67 24.61 6.25
C THR A 43 0.52 24.64 7.25
N GLN A 44 0.81 25.12 8.45
CA GLN A 44 -0.14 25.21 9.56
C GLN A 44 -0.78 26.59 9.63
N ASN A 45 -2.12 26.60 9.79
CA ASN A 45 -2.87 27.82 10.09
C ASN A 45 -3.91 27.53 11.17
N VAL A 46 -3.55 27.77 12.42
CA VAL A 46 -4.41 27.44 13.57
C VAL A 46 -5.77 28.13 13.53
N ARG A 47 -5.90 29.27 12.81
CA ARG A 47 -7.21 29.93 12.63
C ARG A 47 -8.14 29.09 11.76
N HIS A 48 -7.59 28.33 10.83
CA HIS A 48 -8.34 27.48 9.91
C HIS A 48 -8.50 26.03 10.44
N ASN A 49 -8.27 25.77 11.73
CA ASN A 49 -8.34 24.43 12.28
C ASN A 49 -9.76 23.83 12.16
N ASN A 50 -9.82 22.50 11.88
CA ASN A 50 -11.06 21.71 11.85
C ASN A 50 -12.19 22.34 11.00
N LEU A 51 -11.86 22.92 9.86
CA LEU A 51 -12.86 23.38 8.90
C LEU A 51 -13.51 22.17 8.20
N PRO A 52 -14.83 22.12 8.07
CA PRO A 52 -15.48 21.08 7.26
C PRO A 52 -15.17 21.25 5.77
N PRO A 53 -15.38 20.20 4.96
CA PRO A 53 -15.16 20.27 3.51
C PRO A 53 -15.98 21.36 2.84
N LYS A 54 -15.35 22.17 1.96
CA LYS A 54 -16.04 23.19 1.16
C LYS A 54 -15.44 23.25 -0.24
N ILE A 55 -16.32 23.06 -1.26
CA ILE A 55 -15.91 23.07 -2.68
C ILE A 55 -16.70 24.15 -3.41
N GLN A 56 -16.00 25.05 -4.08
CA GLN A 56 -16.63 26.12 -4.86
C GLN A 56 -17.59 25.56 -5.92
N GLY A 57 -18.81 26.03 -5.90
CA GLY A 57 -19.88 25.61 -6.83
C GLY A 57 -20.64 24.35 -6.42
N LEU A 58 -20.19 23.57 -5.44
CA LEU A 58 -20.92 22.41 -4.88
C LEU A 58 -21.61 22.72 -3.54
N GLU A 59 -21.33 23.85 -2.95
CA GLU A 59 -21.87 24.31 -1.66
C GLU A 59 -23.38 24.44 -1.61
N ASN A 60 -24.04 24.60 -2.77
CA ASN A 60 -25.51 24.75 -2.88
C ASN A 60 -26.24 23.40 -3.08
N ILE A 61 -25.53 22.28 -3.11
CA ILE A 61 -26.11 20.96 -3.33
C ILE A 61 -26.35 20.29 -1.97
N SER A 62 -27.54 20.36 -1.47
CA SER A 62 -27.94 20.00 -0.10
C SER A 62 -27.68 18.56 0.33
N TRP A 63 -27.43 17.62 -0.60
CA TRP A 63 -27.11 16.22 -0.26
C TRP A 63 -25.60 15.93 -0.25
N LEU A 64 -24.76 16.90 -0.67
CA LEU A 64 -23.31 16.77 -0.65
C LEU A 64 -22.73 17.47 0.60
N PRO A 65 -21.81 16.83 1.33
CA PRO A 65 -21.21 17.40 2.54
C PRO A 65 -20.03 18.33 2.19
N PHE A 66 -20.21 19.25 1.23
CA PHE A 66 -19.17 20.18 0.74
C PHE A 66 -19.60 21.64 0.84
N ASP A 67 -20.48 21.94 1.79
CA ASP A 67 -21.05 23.26 2.04
C ASP A 67 -20.28 24.10 3.06
N GLY A 68 -19.33 23.51 3.78
CA GLY A 68 -18.58 24.18 4.83
C GLY A 68 -19.37 24.35 6.13
N VAL A 69 -20.53 23.70 6.25
CA VAL A 69 -21.46 23.83 7.38
C VAL A 69 -21.22 22.73 8.42
N LYS A 70 -21.37 23.09 9.68
CA LYS A 70 -21.36 22.16 10.81
C LYS A 70 -22.66 22.25 11.59
N VAL A 71 -23.29 21.12 11.87
CA VAL A 71 -24.46 21.05 12.72
C VAL A 71 -24.05 21.05 14.18
N ASN A 72 -24.52 21.99 14.98
CA ASN A 72 -24.23 22.05 16.40
C ASN A 72 -25.10 21.06 17.21
N LYS A 73 -24.86 20.94 18.51
CA LYS A 73 -25.60 20.03 19.40
C LYS A 73 -27.10 20.38 19.49
N ALA A 74 -27.51 21.60 19.12
CA ALA A 74 -28.89 22.06 19.10
C ALA A 74 -29.56 21.85 17.73
N GLY A 75 -28.88 21.18 16.77
CA GLY A 75 -29.38 20.96 15.43
C GLY A 75 -29.33 22.19 14.50
N LYS A 76 -28.65 23.28 14.92
CA LYS A 76 -28.48 24.48 14.10
C LYS A 76 -27.26 24.34 13.20
N GLU A 77 -27.44 24.64 11.95
CA GLU A 77 -26.41 24.77 10.95
C GLU A 77 -25.57 26.03 11.16
N ILE A 78 -24.27 25.93 11.11
CA ILE A 78 -23.31 27.03 11.28
C ILE A 78 -22.30 26.95 10.16
N ASP A 79 -22.20 27.96 9.30
CA ASP A 79 -21.10 28.09 8.35
C ASP A 79 -19.81 28.41 9.10
N MET A 80 -18.89 27.44 9.12
CA MET A 80 -17.63 27.57 9.86
C MET A 80 -16.66 28.52 9.17
N TYR A 81 -16.80 28.73 7.87
CA TYR A 81 -15.95 29.65 7.11
C TYR A 81 -16.32 31.11 7.39
N GLU A 82 -17.61 31.43 7.51
CA GLU A 82 -18.07 32.75 7.94
C GLU A 82 -17.65 33.06 9.39
N VAL A 83 -17.85 32.10 10.30
CA VAL A 83 -17.47 32.24 11.72
C VAL A 83 -15.98 32.53 11.88
N LYS A 84 -15.13 31.83 11.11
CA LYS A 84 -13.67 31.99 11.20
C LYS A 84 -13.11 33.04 10.24
N LYS A 85 -13.95 33.65 9.42
CA LYS A 85 -13.58 34.65 8.38
C LYS A 85 -12.52 34.11 7.43
N VAL A 86 -12.80 32.96 6.82
CA VAL A 86 -11.95 32.25 5.88
C VAL A 86 -12.52 32.37 4.49
N ASP A 87 -11.80 33.01 3.58
CA ASP A 87 -12.21 33.21 2.19
C ASP A 87 -11.69 32.10 1.25
N GLU A 88 -10.85 31.20 1.76
CA GLU A 88 -10.27 30.08 1.00
C GLU A 88 -11.17 28.85 1.02
N TYR A 89 -11.11 28.03 -0.04
CA TYR A 89 -11.78 26.74 -0.13
C TYR A 89 -10.84 25.60 0.27
N TYR A 90 -11.32 24.72 1.16
CA TYR A 90 -10.65 23.49 1.57
C TYR A 90 -11.52 22.30 1.17
N TRP A 91 -11.16 21.63 0.08
CA TRP A 91 -12.02 20.62 -0.56
C TRP A 91 -12.35 19.44 0.36
N PHE A 92 -11.39 18.99 1.16
CA PHE A 92 -11.63 17.97 2.19
C PHE A 92 -11.66 18.55 3.61
N GLY A 93 -11.69 19.87 3.72
CA GLY A 93 -11.56 20.56 5.00
C GLY A 93 -10.11 20.65 5.48
N THR A 94 -9.95 20.92 6.78
CA THR A 94 -8.65 21.05 7.41
C THR A 94 -8.58 20.20 8.67
N ASP A 95 -7.35 19.86 9.08
CA ASP A 95 -7.10 19.14 10.32
C ASP A 95 -7.05 20.06 11.56
N THR A 96 -6.69 19.49 12.71
CA THR A 96 -6.59 20.19 13.99
C THR A 96 -5.56 21.32 14.02
N LEU A 97 -4.56 21.29 13.13
CA LEU A 97 -3.54 22.32 12.98
C LEU A 97 -3.87 23.30 11.83
N GLY A 98 -5.02 23.13 11.17
CA GLY A 98 -5.44 23.95 10.03
C GLY A 98 -4.67 23.67 8.74
N ARG A 99 -4.08 22.46 8.62
CA ARG A 99 -3.42 22.00 7.39
C ARG A 99 -4.47 21.51 6.40
N ASP A 100 -4.25 21.70 5.09
CA ASP A 100 -5.16 21.26 4.04
C ASP A 100 -5.25 19.73 3.96
N LEU A 101 -6.41 19.18 4.29
CA LEU A 101 -6.60 17.73 4.33
C LEU A 101 -6.53 17.09 2.93
N PHE A 102 -6.97 17.79 1.87
CA PHE A 102 -6.90 17.29 0.50
C PHE A 102 -5.43 17.03 0.09
N THR A 103 -4.59 18.02 0.27
CA THR A 103 -3.15 17.89 -0.03
C THR A 103 -2.49 16.79 0.81
N ARG A 104 -2.81 16.75 2.11
CA ARG A 104 -2.28 15.73 3.03
C ARG A 104 -2.70 14.33 2.65
N VAL A 105 -3.95 14.11 2.25
CA VAL A 105 -4.46 12.80 1.81
C VAL A 105 -3.71 12.30 0.57
N TRP A 106 -3.54 13.14 -0.44
CA TRP A 106 -2.83 12.73 -1.65
C TRP A 106 -1.32 12.57 -1.41
N LYS A 107 -0.73 13.42 -0.58
CA LYS A 107 0.66 13.24 -0.15
C LYS A 107 0.86 11.98 0.69
N GLY A 108 -0.06 11.72 1.61
CA GLY A 108 -0.10 10.48 2.39
C GLY A 108 -0.26 9.24 1.51
N THR A 109 -1.09 9.32 0.47
CA THR A 109 -1.23 8.26 -0.53
C THR A 109 0.09 7.97 -1.24
N GLN A 110 0.85 9.01 -1.66
CA GLN A 110 2.19 8.81 -2.23
C GLN A 110 3.10 8.04 -1.27
N ILE A 111 3.15 8.45 -0.02
CA ILE A 111 4.06 7.88 0.97
C ILE A 111 3.65 6.43 1.30
N SER A 112 2.36 6.16 1.54
CA SER A 112 1.88 4.81 1.81
C SER A 112 2.14 3.86 0.63
N LEU A 113 1.88 4.29 -0.62
CA LEU A 113 2.18 3.50 -1.81
C LEU A 113 3.69 3.31 -2.01
N TYR A 114 4.50 4.32 -1.73
CA TYR A 114 5.97 4.22 -1.83
C TYR A 114 6.53 3.17 -0.86
N ILE A 115 6.12 3.21 0.41
CA ILE A 115 6.52 2.24 1.43
C ILE A 115 6.11 0.83 1.01
N ALA A 116 4.85 0.66 0.59
CA ALA A 116 4.31 -0.64 0.21
C ALA A 116 4.99 -1.21 -1.04
N LEU A 117 5.25 -0.38 -2.05
CA LEU A 117 5.94 -0.79 -3.26
C LEU A 117 7.39 -1.19 -2.95
N LEU A 118 8.09 -0.39 -2.15
CA LEU A 118 9.46 -0.67 -1.76
C LEU A 118 9.56 -1.98 -0.96
N ALA A 119 8.66 -2.19 0.01
CA ALA A 119 8.59 -3.44 0.77
C ALA A 119 8.29 -4.63 -0.15
N ALA A 120 7.31 -4.52 -1.05
CA ALA A 120 6.95 -5.59 -1.97
C ALA A 120 8.08 -5.95 -2.94
N VAL A 121 8.86 -4.97 -3.43
CA VAL A 121 10.02 -5.21 -4.28
C VAL A 121 11.13 -5.93 -3.52
N ILE A 122 11.42 -5.53 -2.29
CA ILE A 122 12.43 -6.20 -1.45
C ILE A 122 11.98 -7.63 -1.13
N ASP A 123 10.74 -7.83 -0.73
CA ASP A 123 10.15 -9.14 -0.45
C ASP A 123 10.20 -10.05 -1.69
N MET A 124 9.91 -9.50 -2.86
CA MET A 124 10.01 -10.20 -4.13
C MET A 124 11.46 -10.64 -4.39
N ILE A 125 12.42 -9.73 -4.32
CA ILE A 125 13.83 -10.05 -4.63
C ILE A 125 14.36 -11.12 -3.68
N ILE A 126 14.19 -10.92 -2.37
CA ILE A 126 14.69 -11.87 -1.35
C ILE A 126 13.93 -13.20 -1.45
N GLY A 127 12.61 -13.15 -1.52
CA GLY A 127 11.76 -14.34 -1.54
C GLY A 127 11.96 -15.18 -2.78
N VAL A 128 12.08 -14.57 -3.96
CA VAL A 128 12.35 -15.27 -5.21
C VAL A 128 13.73 -15.92 -5.19
N ALA A 129 14.79 -15.19 -4.79
CA ALA A 129 16.13 -15.75 -4.71
C ALA A 129 16.19 -16.92 -3.72
N TYR A 130 15.65 -16.71 -2.52
CA TYR A 130 15.63 -17.73 -1.47
C TYR A 130 14.82 -18.97 -1.88
N GLY A 131 13.61 -18.77 -2.38
CA GLY A 131 12.73 -19.87 -2.80
C GLY A 131 13.28 -20.65 -3.98
N ALA A 132 13.85 -19.97 -4.98
CA ALA A 132 14.45 -20.62 -6.15
C ALA A 132 15.68 -21.44 -5.77
N ILE A 133 16.57 -20.90 -4.94
CA ILE A 133 17.76 -21.63 -4.46
C ILE A 133 17.34 -22.86 -3.63
N SER A 134 16.48 -22.68 -2.64
CA SER A 134 15.95 -23.73 -1.78
C SER A 134 15.30 -24.86 -2.59
N GLY A 135 14.39 -24.52 -3.50
CA GLY A 135 13.67 -25.49 -4.34
C GLY A 135 14.57 -26.21 -5.35
N TYR A 136 15.51 -25.48 -5.98
CA TYR A 136 16.38 -26.06 -7.00
C TYR A 136 17.39 -27.06 -6.41
N TYR A 137 18.16 -26.65 -5.42
CA TYR A 137 19.18 -27.54 -4.83
C TYR A 137 18.57 -28.66 -3.98
N GLY A 138 17.53 -28.37 -3.21
CA GLY A 138 16.87 -29.38 -2.37
C GLY A 138 17.76 -29.93 -1.26
N GLY A 139 17.41 -31.12 -0.76
CA GLY A 139 18.23 -31.89 0.18
C GLY A 139 18.53 -31.17 1.49
N ARG A 140 19.81 -31.23 1.95
CA ARG A 140 20.23 -30.62 3.21
C ARG A 140 20.15 -29.09 3.20
N LEU A 141 20.46 -28.45 2.06
CA LEU A 141 20.37 -26.99 1.92
C LEU A 141 18.94 -26.52 2.09
N ASP A 142 18.01 -27.15 1.40
CA ASP A 142 16.59 -26.85 1.52
C ASP A 142 16.10 -27.02 2.95
N ASN A 143 16.45 -28.13 3.61
CA ASN A 143 16.06 -28.36 5.01
C ASN A 143 16.56 -27.26 5.95
N VAL A 144 17.80 -26.81 5.82
CA VAL A 144 18.35 -25.70 6.64
C VAL A 144 17.62 -24.40 6.33
N MET A 145 17.41 -24.09 5.04
CA MET A 145 16.69 -22.89 4.64
C MET A 145 15.24 -22.89 5.12
N GLN A 146 14.55 -24.04 5.10
CA GLN A 146 13.18 -24.14 5.66
C GLN A 146 13.18 -23.93 7.19
N ARG A 147 14.17 -24.45 7.93
CA ARG A 147 14.27 -24.19 9.37
C ARG A 147 14.41 -22.69 9.69
N ILE A 148 15.19 -21.96 8.88
CA ILE A 148 15.31 -20.50 9.03
C ILE A 148 13.93 -19.83 8.83
N THR A 149 13.21 -20.19 7.79
CA THR A 149 11.87 -19.62 7.55
C THR A 149 10.85 -20.01 8.61
N GLU A 150 10.92 -21.23 9.15
CA GLU A 150 10.06 -21.69 10.27
C GLU A 150 10.32 -20.87 11.52
N ILE A 151 11.59 -20.61 11.87
CA ILE A 151 11.94 -19.77 13.03
C ILE A 151 11.42 -18.34 12.82
N LEU A 152 11.60 -17.75 11.65
CA LEU A 152 11.13 -16.38 11.36
C LEU A 152 9.61 -16.26 11.47
N VAL A 153 8.86 -17.23 10.94
CA VAL A 153 7.38 -17.21 11.02
C VAL A 153 6.87 -17.53 12.42
N GLY A 154 7.66 -18.26 13.22
CA GLY A 154 7.34 -18.53 14.62
C GLY A 154 7.35 -17.29 15.51
N ILE A 155 8.01 -16.22 15.08
CA ILE A 155 8.02 -14.94 15.80
C ILE A 155 6.84 -14.09 15.31
N PRO A 156 5.96 -13.60 16.20
CA PRO A 156 4.88 -12.71 15.81
C PRO A 156 5.43 -11.47 15.08
N THR A 157 5.02 -11.27 13.83
CA THR A 157 5.51 -10.18 12.96
C THR A 157 5.45 -8.82 13.66
N MET A 158 4.37 -8.55 14.41
CA MET A 158 4.22 -7.29 15.15
C MET A 158 5.34 -7.05 16.17
N ILE A 159 5.81 -8.08 16.85
CA ILE A 159 6.93 -7.94 17.81
C ILE A 159 8.20 -7.54 17.06
N VAL A 160 8.48 -8.18 15.92
CA VAL A 160 9.65 -7.85 15.09
C VAL A 160 9.57 -6.41 14.63
N VAL A 161 8.43 -5.98 14.14
CA VAL A 161 8.20 -4.61 13.65
C VAL A 161 8.41 -3.58 14.76
N ILE A 162 7.80 -3.80 15.94
CA ILE A 162 7.95 -2.90 17.09
C ILE A 162 9.43 -2.78 17.51
N LEU A 163 10.14 -3.91 17.61
CA LEU A 163 11.56 -3.91 17.97
C LEU A 163 12.42 -3.17 16.92
N MET A 164 12.13 -3.37 15.62
CA MET A 164 12.83 -2.66 14.55
C MET A 164 12.63 -1.14 14.62
N ILE A 165 11.39 -0.69 14.86
CA ILE A 165 11.08 0.75 14.99
C ILE A 165 11.74 1.35 16.24
N LEU A 166 11.79 0.61 17.34
CA LEU A 166 12.49 1.08 18.56
C LEU A 166 14.00 1.25 18.32
N VAL A 167 14.62 0.37 17.53
CA VAL A 167 16.07 0.42 17.24
C VAL A 167 16.38 1.48 16.18
N LEU A 168 15.60 1.53 15.09
CA LEU A 168 15.90 2.36 13.91
C LEU A 168 15.27 3.77 13.99
N LYS A 169 14.44 4.04 15.01
CA LYS A 169 13.56 5.22 15.15
C LYS A 169 12.45 5.27 14.07
N PRO A 170 11.32 5.92 14.34
CA PRO A 170 10.21 6.05 13.38
C PRO A 170 10.64 6.75 12.09
N GLY A 171 10.23 6.20 10.95
CA GLY A 171 10.56 6.75 9.63
C GLY A 171 10.24 5.78 8.49
N ILE A 172 10.27 6.28 7.25
CA ILE A 172 9.97 5.47 6.05
C ILE A 172 10.87 4.23 5.96
N ILE A 173 12.18 4.43 6.18
CA ILE A 173 13.17 3.34 6.10
C ILE A 173 12.90 2.29 7.18
N SER A 174 12.65 2.73 8.41
CA SER A 174 12.41 1.82 9.55
C SER A 174 11.17 0.96 9.33
N ILE A 175 10.08 1.57 8.85
CA ILE A 175 8.85 0.84 8.55
C ILE A 175 9.09 -0.15 7.40
N THR A 176 9.76 0.27 6.33
CA THR A 176 10.08 -0.61 5.19
C THR A 176 10.93 -1.80 5.63
N VAL A 177 12.02 -1.56 6.37
CA VAL A 177 12.87 -2.64 6.90
C VAL A 177 12.09 -3.57 7.80
N ALA A 178 11.28 -3.00 8.71
CA ALA A 178 10.47 -3.78 9.63
C ALA A 178 9.49 -4.71 8.90
N LEU A 179 8.83 -4.23 7.85
CA LEU A 179 7.92 -5.03 7.02
C LEU A 179 8.66 -6.15 6.27
N THR A 180 9.87 -5.87 5.81
CA THR A 180 10.63 -6.81 4.97
C THR A 180 11.41 -7.87 5.77
N VAL A 181 11.56 -7.75 7.09
CA VAL A 181 12.25 -8.78 7.90
C VAL A 181 11.61 -10.16 7.78
N THR A 182 10.28 -10.21 7.76
CA THR A 182 9.50 -11.46 7.67
C THR A 182 8.64 -11.57 6.41
N GLY A 183 8.39 -10.47 5.70
CA GLY A 183 7.46 -10.40 4.57
C GLY A 183 7.83 -11.32 3.42
N TRP A 184 9.12 -11.41 3.09
CA TRP A 184 9.64 -12.21 1.98
C TRP A 184 9.41 -13.73 2.13
N VAL A 185 9.14 -14.23 3.35
CA VAL A 185 8.99 -15.68 3.60
C VAL A 185 7.82 -16.29 2.84
N GLY A 186 6.70 -15.55 2.72
CA GLY A 186 5.55 -15.97 1.94
C GLY A 186 5.91 -16.22 0.47
N MET A 187 6.58 -15.26 -0.16
CA MET A 187 7.06 -15.36 -1.53
C MET A 187 8.06 -16.53 -1.68
N ALA A 188 9.00 -16.68 -0.74
CA ALA A 188 9.98 -17.76 -0.78
C ALA A 188 9.32 -19.15 -0.77
N ARG A 189 8.28 -19.37 0.04
CA ARG A 189 7.54 -20.64 0.10
C ARG A 189 6.82 -20.95 -1.21
N VAL A 190 6.19 -19.96 -1.81
CA VAL A 190 5.48 -20.13 -3.09
C VAL A 190 6.46 -20.44 -4.21
N VAL A 191 7.55 -19.65 -4.33
CA VAL A 191 8.57 -19.85 -5.35
C VAL A 191 9.27 -21.20 -5.19
N ARG A 192 9.60 -21.60 -3.95
CA ARG A 192 10.17 -22.93 -3.67
C ARG A 192 9.25 -24.04 -4.13
N ALA A 193 7.98 -24.00 -3.77
CA ALA A 193 7.01 -25.03 -4.15
C ALA A 193 6.89 -25.19 -5.67
N GLN A 194 6.87 -24.08 -6.39
CA GLN A 194 6.82 -24.09 -7.86
C GLN A 194 8.15 -24.53 -8.48
N THR A 195 9.29 -24.11 -7.91
CA THR A 195 10.64 -24.53 -8.37
C THR A 195 10.79 -26.06 -8.24
N LEU A 196 10.32 -26.66 -7.14
CA LEU A 196 10.34 -28.11 -6.94
C LEU A 196 9.58 -28.86 -8.05
N LYS A 197 8.45 -28.32 -8.52
CA LYS A 197 7.67 -28.91 -9.63
C LYS A 197 8.38 -28.71 -10.98
N LEU A 198 8.91 -27.51 -11.23
CA LEU A 198 9.49 -27.17 -12.53
C LEU A 198 10.84 -27.83 -12.77
N LYS A 199 11.64 -28.06 -11.73
CA LYS A 199 12.98 -28.65 -11.90
C LYS A 199 12.94 -30.09 -12.43
N GLU A 200 11.82 -30.78 -12.29
CA GLU A 200 11.61 -32.16 -12.77
C GLU A 200 11.04 -32.20 -14.20
N GLN A 201 10.76 -31.05 -14.80
CA GLN A 201 10.23 -30.97 -16.17
C GLN A 201 11.33 -31.27 -17.21
N GLU A 202 10.94 -31.87 -18.33
CA GLU A 202 11.84 -32.34 -19.38
C GLU A 202 12.78 -31.23 -19.90
N PHE A 203 12.28 -30.00 -20.06
CA PHE A 203 13.10 -28.89 -20.56
C PHE A 203 14.23 -28.49 -19.59
N VAL A 204 14.02 -28.67 -18.29
CA VAL A 204 15.04 -28.41 -17.26
C VAL A 204 16.05 -29.54 -17.25
N LEU A 205 15.60 -30.79 -17.31
CA LEU A 205 16.45 -31.97 -17.39
C LEU A 205 17.33 -31.97 -18.65
N ALA A 206 16.74 -31.63 -19.80
CA ALA A 206 17.48 -31.47 -21.06
C ALA A 206 18.55 -30.38 -20.96
N SER A 207 18.22 -29.22 -20.36
CA SER A 207 19.17 -28.13 -20.14
C SER A 207 20.34 -28.56 -19.25
N LYS A 208 20.07 -29.37 -18.23
CA LYS A 208 21.10 -29.94 -17.34
C LYS A 208 22.00 -30.95 -18.06
N THR A 209 21.41 -31.84 -18.88
CA THR A 209 22.11 -32.82 -19.69
C THR A 209 23.03 -32.16 -20.71
N LEU A 210 22.65 -31.00 -21.24
CA LEU A 210 23.46 -30.18 -22.16
C LEU A 210 24.61 -29.41 -21.44
N GLY A 211 24.80 -29.61 -20.13
CA GLY A 211 25.90 -29.02 -19.37
C GLY A 211 25.70 -27.55 -19.00
N ASN A 212 24.49 -27.02 -19.05
CA ASN A 212 24.25 -25.66 -18.58
C ASN A 212 24.47 -25.56 -17.06
N SER A 213 25.09 -24.47 -16.62
CA SER A 213 25.30 -24.20 -15.19
C SER A 213 23.97 -23.97 -14.44
N ASP A 214 23.94 -24.29 -13.14
CA ASP A 214 22.75 -24.15 -12.27
C ASP A 214 22.21 -22.72 -12.29
N GLY A 215 23.08 -21.71 -12.20
CA GLY A 215 22.66 -20.30 -12.28
C GLY A 215 21.97 -19.96 -13.60
N LYS A 216 22.42 -20.54 -14.72
CA LYS A 216 21.80 -20.37 -16.04
C LYS A 216 20.45 -21.08 -16.11
N ILE A 217 20.33 -22.27 -15.51
CA ILE A 217 19.08 -23.02 -15.43
C ILE A 217 18.04 -22.23 -14.62
N ILE A 218 18.43 -21.74 -13.43
CA ILE A 218 17.56 -20.93 -12.58
C ILE A 218 17.12 -19.67 -13.32
N SER A 219 18.05 -18.87 -13.82
CA SER A 219 17.75 -17.55 -14.39
C SER A 219 17.06 -17.58 -15.74
N LYS A 220 17.40 -18.54 -16.63
CA LYS A 220 16.87 -18.60 -18.01
C LYS A 220 15.70 -19.57 -18.20
N HIS A 221 15.57 -20.56 -17.32
CA HIS A 221 14.55 -21.57 -17.47
C HIS A 221 13.53 -21.58 -16.35
N LEU A 222 13.94 -21.45 -15.09
CA LEU A 222 12.99 -21.49 -13.96
C LEU A 222 12.31 -20.13 -13.74
N LEU A 223 13.05 -19.05 -13.54
CA LEU A 223 12.49 -17.74 -13.22
C LEU A 223 11.50 -17.20 -14.27
N PRO A 224 11.75 -17.31 -15.58
CA PRO A 224 10.77 -16.88 -16.57
C PRO A 224 9.45 -17.67 -16.51
N ASN A 225 9.51 -18.96 -16.20
CA ASN A 225 8.31 -19.79 -16.02
C ASN A 225 7.59 -19.54 -14.69
N LEU A 226 8.27 -18.93 -13.71
CA LEU A 226 7.71 -18.53 -12.43
C LEU A 226 7.17 -17.09 -12.44
N ALA A 227 7.43 -16.31 -13.49
CA ALA A 227 7.13 -14.88 -13.56
C ALA A 227 5.66 -14.56 -13.24
N GLY A 228 4.72 -15.34 -13.77
CA GLY A 228 3.29 -15.16 -13.50
C GLY A 228 2.97 -15.28 -12.00
N VAL A 229 3.45 -16.34 -11.37
CA VAL A 229 3.22 -16.60 -9.94
C VAL A 229 3.89 -15.53 -9.08
N ILE A 230 5.10 -15.09 -9.45
CA ILE A 230 5.83 -14.02 -8.75
C ILE A 230 5.05 -12.72 -8.81
N ILE A 231 4.60 -12.31 -10.00
CA ILE A 231 3.85 -11.06 -10.19
C ILE A 231 2.56 -11.07 -9.38
N ILE A 232 1.78 -12.15 -9.46
CA ILE A 232 0.51 -12.27 -8.73
C ILE A 232 0.75 -12.17 -7.22
N ASN A 233 1.74 -12.89 -6.67
CA ASN A 233 2.04 -12.81 -5.24
C ASN A 233 2.52 -11.40 -4.83
N THR A 234 3.33 -10.75 -5.66
CA THR A 234 3.76 -9.36 -5.40
C THR A 234 2.57 -8.41 -5.36
N MET A 235 1.58 -8.58 -6.25
CA MET A 235 0.35 -7.77 -6.22
C MET A 235 -0.44 -7.92 -4.93
N PHE A 236 -0.46 -9.10 -4.30
CA PHE A 236 -1.07 -9.30 -2.99
C PHE A 236 -0.22 -8.75 -1.83
N THR A 237 1.09 -8.69 -1.99
CA THR A 237 1.99 -8.13 -0.96
C THR A 237 1.76 -6.62 -0.77
N ILE A 238 1.49 -5.88 -1.84
CA ILE A 238 1.31 -4.41 -1.78
C ILE A 238 0.16 -4.00 -0.84
N PRO A 239 -1.10 -4.46 -1.01
CA PRO A 239 -2.18 -4.07 -0.12
C PRO A 239 -1.94 -4.50 1.34
N ASN A 240 -1.30 -5.65 1.56
CA ASN A 240 -0.90 -6.08 2.89
C ASN A 240 0.11 -5.10 3.52
N ALA A 241 1.09 -4.64 2.76
CA ALA A 241 2.08 -3.67 3.23
C ALA A 241 1.44 -2.30 3.53
N VAL A 242 0.50 -1.83 2.69
CA VAL A 242 -0.31 -0.62 2.95
C VAL A 242 -1.09 -0.77 4.25
N PHE A 243 -1.74 -1.91 4.46
CA PHE A 243 -2.50 -2.16 5.69
C PHE A 243 -1.59 -2.15 6.93
N PHE A 244 -0.47 -2.84 6.89
CA PHE A 244 0.46 -2.89 8.02
C PHE A 244 1.08 -1.52 8.30
N GLU A 245 1.46 -0.75 7.28
CA GLU A 245 1.94 0.62 7.46
C GLU A 245 0.88 1.48 8.14
N ALA A 246 -0.36 1.43 7.64
CA ALA A 246 -1.46 2.19 8.22
C ALA A 246 -1.76 1.77 9.67
N PHE A 247 -1.73 0.47 9.95
CA PHE A 247 -1.92 -0.04 11.30
C PHE A 247 -0.80 0.41 12.27
N LEU A 248 0.46 0.36 11.83
CA LEU A 248 1.59 0.86 12.63
C LEU A 248 1.48 2.35 12.92
N SER A 249 1.08 3.11 11.91
CA SER A 249 0.85 4.55 12.05
C SER A 249 -0.30 4.84 13.02
N PHE A 250 -1.39 4.09 12.92
CA PHE A 250 -2.55 4.22 13.80
C PHE A 250 -2.23 3.92 15.28
N ILE A 251 -1.32 2.99 15.57
CA ILE A 251 -0.88 2.72 16.95
C ILE A 251 0.28 3.63 17.42
N GLY A 252 0.59 4.67 16.64
CA GLY A 252 1.62 5.66 17.00
C GLY A 252 3.06 5.25 16.70
N LEU A 253 3.28 4.15 15.98
CA LEU A 253 4.59 3.67 15.56
C LEU A 253 4.92 4.03 14.10
N GLY A 254 4.08 4.82 13.46
CA GLY A 254 4.21 5.26 12.08
C GLY A 254 5.15 6.43 11.87
N LEU A 255 4.89 7.14 10.78
CA LEU A 255 5.61 8.38 10.47
C LEU A 255 5.25 9.47 11.49
N GLN A 256 6.21 10.35 11.73
CA GLN A 256 6.02 11.52 12.60
C GLN A 256 5.90 12.78 11.77
N ASP A 257 5.23 13.79 12.33
CA ASP A 257 5.16 15.11 11.73
C ASP A 257 6.56 15.63 11.28
N PRO A 258 6.64 16.33 10.13
CA PRO A 258 5.51 16.80 9.30
C PRO A 258 4.97 15.77 8.28
N TYR A 259 5.61 14.61 8.16
CA TYR A 259 5.21 13.59 7.18
C TYR A 259 3.84 13.01 7.50
N ALA A 260 3.03 12.85 6.45
CA ALA A 260 1.73 12.23 6.53
C ALA A 260 1.71 10.95 5.70
N SER A 261 1.15 9.88 6.26
CA SER A 261 0.69 8.70 5.52
C SER A 261 -0.82 8.58 5.68
N LEU A 262 -1.46 7.69 4.92
CA LEU A 262 -2.89 7.45 5.12
C LEU A 262 -3.19 6.96 6.54
N GLY A 263 -2.28 6.15 7.12
CA GLY A 263 -2.42 5.65 8.47
C GLY A 263 -2.29 6.73 9.55
N THR A 264 -1.33 7.65 9.41
CA THR A 264 -1.21 8.79 10.36
C THR A 264 -2.41 9.71 10.30
N LEU A 265 -2.96 9.96 9.10
CA LEU A 265 -4.19 10.76 8.93
C LEU A 265 -5.41 10.08 9.57
N ILE A 266 -5.50 8.76 9.50
CA ILE A 266 -6.55 7.99 10.18
C ILE A 266 -6.40 8.11 11.70
N ASP A 267 -5.19 8.01 12.25
CA ASP A 267 -4.95 8.20 13.70
C ASP A 267 -5.30 9.63 14.16
N GLU A 268 -4.83 10.65 13.44
CA GLU A 268 -5.17 12.04 13.72
C GLU A 268 -6.70 12.25 13.69
N GLY A 269 -7.36 11.80 12.63
CA GLY A 269 -8.82 11.92 12.46
C GLY A 269 -9.63 11.10 13.47
N PHE A 270 -9.12 9.95 13.91
CA PHE A 270 -9.76 9.12 14.94
C PHE A 270 -9.90 9.87 16.28
N LYS A 271 -8.91 10.65 16.66
CA LYS A 271 -8.91 11.45 17.90
C LYS A 271 -10.02 12.50 17.92
N VAL A 272 -10.46 12.96 16.75
CA VAL A 272 -11.50 13.99 16.59
C VAL A 272 -12.76 13.48 15.90
N LEU A 273 -12.89 12.19 15.68
CA LEU A 273 -13.96 11.53 14.91
C LEU A 273 -15.37 11.98 15.28
N ARG A 274 -15.65 12.18 16.57
CA ARG A 274 -16.99 12.56 17.06
C ARG A 274 -17.40 13.98 16.65
N LEU A 275 -16.41 14.85 16.39
CA LEU A 275 -16.64 16.26 16.10
C LEU A 275 -16.35 16.61 14.64
N HIS A 276 -15.41 15.90 14.03
CA HIS A 276 -14.87 16.13 12.68
C HIS A 276 -14.71 14.81 11.93
N PRO A 277 -15.78 14.08 11.62
CA PRO A 277 -15.71 12.73 11.04
C PRO A 277 -15.02 12.69 9.68
N HIS A 278 -15.05 13.76 8.90
CA HIS A 278 -14.40 13.85 7.59
C HIS A 278 -12.89 13.66 7.67
N GLU A 279 -12.24 14.07 8.76
CA GLU A 279 -10.77 13.95 8.94
C GLU A 279 -10.32 12.49 8.97
N MET A 280 -11.16 11.57 9.46
CA MET A 280 -10.87 10.13 9.45
C MET A 280 -11.50 9.42 8.24
N ILE A 281 -12.74 9.72 7.89
CA ILE A 281 -13.49 8.97 6.87
C ILE A 281 -12.82 9.10 5.51
N ILE A 282 -12.35 10.30 5.13
CA ILE A 282 -11.75 10.53 3.82
C ILE A 282 -10.49 9.67 3.62
N PRO A 283 -9.45 9.70 4.47
CA PRO A 283 -8.29 8.83 4.29
C PRO A 283 -8.64 7.33 4.44
N ALA A 284 -9.63 6.97 5.28
CA ALA A 284 -10.09 5.60 5.42
C ALA A 284 -10.77 5.06 4.15
N VAL A 285 -11.54 5.89 3.44
CA VAL A 285 -12.11 5.54 2.13
C VAL A 285 -11.01 5.34 1.10
N ILE A 286 -10.03 6.24 1.03
CA ILE A 286 -8.93 6.13 0.07
C ILE A 286 -8.12 4.85 0.29
N ILE A 287 -7.75 4.52 1.53
CA ILE A 287 -7.00 3.28 1.81
C ILE A 287 -7.83 2.04 1.46
N SER A 288 -9.14 2.06 1.76
CA SER A 288 -10.04 0.96 1.41
C SER A 288 -10.13 0.75 -0.10
N VAL A 289 -10.25 1.83 -0.88
CA VAL A 289 -10.26 1.76 -2.34
C VAL A 289 -8.93 1.23 -2.88
N ILE A 290 -7.79 1.67 -2.34
CA ILE A 290 -6.47 1.14 -2.70
C ILE A 290 -6.43 -0.38 -2.47
N MET A 291 -6.82 -0.84 -1.29
CA MET A 291 -6.78 -2.27 -0.95
C MET A 291 -7.69 -3.11 -1.85
N ILE A 292 -8.92 -2.64 -2.06
CA ILE A 292 -9.89 -3.34 -2.92
C ILE A 292 -9.38 -3.42 -4.36
N THR A 293 -8.88 -2.32 -4.91
CA THR A 293 -8.41 -2.27 -6.30
C THR A 293 -7.18 -3.14 -6.53
N PHE A 294 -6.21 -3.16 -5.59
CA PHE A 294 -5.06 -4.06 -5.70
C PHE A 294 -5.47 -5.53 -5.61
N ASN A 295 -6.35 -5.90 -4.68
CA ASN A 295 -6.83 -7.27 -4.56
C ASN A 295 -7.59 -7.73 -5.82
N MET A 296 -8.53 -6.91 -6.31
CA MET A 296 -9.28 -7.24 -7.54
C MET A 296 -8.39 -7.33 -8.78
N LEU A 297 -7.34 -6.49 -8.85
CA LEU A 297 -6.37 -6.57 -9.94
C LEU A 297 -5.51 -7.84 -9.84
N ALA A 298 -5.08 -8.20 -8.64
CA ALA A 298 -4.32 -9.42 -8.39
C ALA A 298 -5.15 -10.69 -8.71
N ASP A 299 -6.41 -10.72 -8.31
CA ASP A 299 -7.33 -11.81 -8.65
C ASP A 299 -7.56 -11.89 -10.18
N GLY A 300 -7.76 -10.75 -10.83
CA GLY A 300 -7.90 -10.71 -12.28
C GLY A 300 -6.67 -11.17 -13.05
N LEU A 301 -5.47 -10.95 -12.52
CA LEU A 301 -4.20 -11.46 -13.05
C LEU A 301 -4.03 -12.96 -12.75
N ARG A 302 -4.53 -13.43 -11.62
CA ARG A 302 -4.47 -14.86 -11.24
C ARG A 302 -5.37 -15.71 -12.12
N ASP A 303 -6.54 -15.20 -12.47
CA ASP A 303 -7.49 -15.90 -13.34
C ASP A 303 -7.09 -15.81 -14.83
N ALA A 304 -6.06 -15.06 -15.14
CA ALA A 304 -5.49 -14.86 -16.47
C ALA A 304 -4.37 -15.86 -16.79
#